data_b291a91661412f7c6dfb60a4478a0680
#
_entry.id   b291a91661412f7c6dfb60a4478a0680
#
_cell.length_a   1.000
_cell.length_b   1.000
_cell.length_c   1.000
_cell.angle_alpha   90.00
_cell.angle_beta   90.00
_cell.angle_gamma   90.00
#
_symmetry.space_group_name_H-M   'P 1'
#
loop_
_entity.id
_entity.type
_entity.pdbx_description
1 polymer ?
#
loop_
_entity_poly.entity_id
_entity_poly.type
_entity_poly.pdbx_seq_one_letter_code
_entity_poly.pdbx_strand_id
1 'polypeptide(L)'
;FCWSLGSHHLKRGLIVFGSGILITFVTLLAMPESRVIFGVLTLIGSCMLLLIPMEKLLLKLRAEIGLAGSFLLFLLFRNVNTGYLGSGNWNILKLPDGFYENLFTTYLGFPQKGFFSADYFSLLPWFFLFLTGFYLYQLVQKNHMMEKLFSWRVPGFDVIGRHSLLIYLLHQPAVFGISWMLFQI
;
A
#
# COMPACT_ATOMS: atom_id res chain seq x y z
N PHE A 1 -9.29 -8.52 1.49
CA PHE A 1 -9.68 -9.28 2.70
C PHE A 1 -9.99 -8.35 3.89
N CYS A 2 -9.03 -7.57 4.41
CA CYS A 2 -9.26 -6.69 5.57
C CYS A 2 -10.37 -5.65 5.36
N TRP A 3 -10.61 -5.20 4.14
CA TRP A 3 -11.71 -4.32 3.78
C TRP A 3 -13.06 -4.97 4.06
N SER A 4 -13.32 -6.10 3.46
CA SER A 4 -14.63 -6.76 3.50
C SER A 4 -15.01 -7.35 4.86
N LEU A 5 -14.02 -7.61 5.72
CA LEU A 5 -14.22 -8.11 7.09
C LEU A 5 -14.37 -6.99 8.13
N GLY A 6 -14.09 -5.73 7.77
CA GLY A 6 -14.12 -4.60 8.70
C GLY A 6 -15.36 -3.73 8.56
N SER A 7 -15.67 -2.98 9.62
CA SER A 7 -16.65 -1.88 9.63
C SER A 7 -15.91 -0.54 9.76
N HIS A 8 -16.64 0.57 9.54
CA HIS A 8 -16.08 1.92 9.68
C HIS A 8 -14.87 2.23 8.78
N HIS A 9 -14.98 1.88 7.49
CA HIS A 9 -13.91 2.01 6.50
C HIS A 9 -13.28 3.40 6.44
N LEU A 10 -14.10 4.47 6.50
CA LEU A 10 -13.61 5.85 6.49
C LEU A 10 -12.71 6.14 7.70
N LYS A 11 -13.18 5.81 8.92
CA LYS A 11 -12.40 6.04 10.15
C LYS A 11 -11.08 5.28 10.11
N ARG A 12 -11.08 4.01 9.70
CA ARG A 12 -9.88 3.19 9.60
C ARG A 12 -8.92 3.72 8.53
N GLY A 13 -9.44 4.08 7.35
CA GLY A 13 -8.66 4.68 6.28
C GLY A 13 -7.97 5.98 6.71
N LEU A 14 -8.71 6.86 7.41
CA LEU A 14 -8.18 8.13 7.94
C LEU A 14 -7.11 7.89 9.03
N ILE A 15 -7.30 6.92 9.92
CA ILE A 15 -6.32 6.60 10.97
C ILE A 15 -5.02 6.09 10.32
N VAL A 16 -5.10 5.16 9.36
CA VAL A 16 -3.93 4.60 8.70
C VAL A 16 -3.22 5.67 7.86
N PHE A 17 -3.96 6.48 7.10
CA PHE A 17 -3.41 7.58 6.32
C PHE A 17 -2.74 8.63 7.21
N GLY A 18 -3.41 9.06 8.29
CA GLY A 18 -2.88 9.99 9.27
C GLY A 18 -1.61 9.46 9.97
N SER A 19 -1.54 8.16 10.26
CA SER A 19 -0.33 7.51 10.77
C SER A 19 0.83 7.59 9.77
N GLY A 20 0.55 7.44 8.47
CA GLY A 20 1.55 7.63 7.41
C GLY A 20 2.08 9.06 7.36
N ILE A 21 1.21 10.07 7.47
CA ILE A 21 1.60 11.48 7.56
C ILE A 21 2.44 11.73 8.81
N LEU A 22 2.04 11.16 9.95
CA LEU A 22 2.79 11.27 11.20
C LEU A 22 4.23 10.74 11.06
N ILE A 23 4.40 9.56 10.44
CA ILE A 23 5.74 9.01 10.17
C ILE A 23 6.54 9.97 9.28
N THR A 24 5.94 10.48 8.21
CA THR A 24 6.60 11.45 7.32
C THR A 24 7.09 12.66 8.12
N PHE A 25 6.24 13.22 8.96
CA PHE A 25 6.59 14.37 9.79
C PHE A 25 7.73 14.08 10.78
N VAL A 26 7.62 12.95 11.51
CA VAL A 26 8.63 12.53 12.49
C VAL A 26 9.98 12.25 11.81
N THR A 27 9.98 11.56 10.67
CA THR A 27 11.24 11.23 9.97
C THR A 27 11.88 12.45 9.33
N LEU A 28 11.11 13.42 8.85
CA LEU A 28 11.64 14.68 8.36
C LEU A 28 12.35 15.51 9.45
N LEU A 29 11.83 15.45 10.69
CA LEU A 29 12.42 16.19 11.81
C LEU A 29 13.59 15.44 12.47
N ALA A 30 13.44 14.13 12.70
CA ALA A 30 14.41 13.34 13.45
C ALA A 30 15.53 12.75 12.59
N MET A 31 15.25 12.42 11.33
CA MET A 31 16.16 11.70 10.42
C MET A 31 16.03 12.21 8.97
N PRO A 32 16.45 13.44 8.64
CA PRO A 32 16.27 14.02 7.30
C PRO A 32 16.91 13.20 6.18
N GLU A 33 18.01 12.50 6.46
CA GLU A 33 18.73 11.66 5.49
C GLU A 33 17.99 10.34 5.20
N SER A 34 17.19 9.85 6.15
CA SER A 34 16.39 8.63 6.03
C SER A 34 14.88 8.94 6.05
N ARG A 35 14.49 10.12 5.53
CA ARG A 35 13.10 10.55 5.51
C ARG A 35 12.21 9.57 4.77
N VAL A 36 11.00 9.38 5.31
CA VAL A 36 9.94 8.57 4.70
C VAL A 36 8.87 9.50 4.16
N ILE A 37 8.75 9.58 2.84
CA ILE A 37 7.73 10.36 2.14
C ILE A 37 6.92 9.40 1.27
N PHE A 38 5.58 9.41 1.43
CA PHE A 38 4.68 8.49 0.73
C PHE A 38 5.00 7.01 1.01
N GLY A 39 5.14 6.66 2.30
CA GLY A 39 5.39 5.29 2.74
C GLY A 39 4.17 4.37 2.62
N VAL A 40 4.37 3.10 2.98
CA VAL A 40 3.36 2.05 2.87
C VAL A 40 2.05 2.36 3.62
N LEU A 41 2.08 3.05 4.79
CA LEU A 41 0.85 3.44 5.50
C LEU A 41 0.07 4.50 4.74
N THR A 42 0.75 5.48 4.13
CA THR A 42 0.11 6.47 3.26
C THR A 42 -0.56 5.79 2.07
N LEU A 43 0.10 4.81 1.46
CA LEU A 43 -0.46 4.00 0.38
C LEU A 43 -1.72 3.23 0.84
N ILE A 44 -1.62 2.44 1.91
CA ILE A 44 -2.75 1.61 2.39
C ILE A 44 -3.94 2.50 2.77
N GLY A 45 -3.69 3.60 3.51
CA GLY A 45 -4.72 4.57 3.87
C GLY A 45 -5.40 5.16 2.64
N SER A 46 -4.62 5.56 1.63
CA SER A 46 -5.14 6.09 0.35
C SER A 46 -5.97 5.06 -0.40
N CYS A 47 -5.49 3.82 -0.51
CA CYS A 47 -6.22 2.73 -1.15
C CYS A 47 -7.57 2.49 -0.47
N MET A 48 -7.60 2.50 0.88
CA MET A 48 -8.83 2.35 1.65
C MET A 48 -9.81 3.52 1.39
N LEU A 49 -9.33 4.76 1.38
CA LEU A 49 -10.16 5.93 1.14
C LEU A 49 -10.70 5.97 -0.30
N LEU A 50 -9.88 5.64 -1.29
CA LEU A 50 -10.27 5.57 -2.70
C LEU A 50 -11.28 4.46 -2.97
N LEU A 51 -11.18 3.35 -2.26
CA LEU A 51 -12.10 2.23 -2.45
C LEU A 51 -13.54 2.57 -2.01
N ILE A 52 -13.74 3.48 -1.03
CA ILE A 52 -15.06 3.86 -0.54
C ILE A 52 -16.01 4.30 -1.69
N PRO A 53 -15.66 5.33 -2.49
CA PRO A 53 -16.53 5.74 -3.59
C PRO A 53 -16.56 4.74 -4.75
N MET A 54 -15.49 3.96 -4.93
CA MET A 54 -15.36 3.03 -6.06
C MET A 54 -16.05 1.67 -5.80
N GLU A 55 -16.29 1.30 -4.56
CA GLU A 55 -16.79 -0.03 -4.18
C GLU A 55 -18.05 -0.44 -4.97
N LYS A 56 -19.05 0.46 -5.04
CA LYS A 56 -20.29 0.17 -5.77
C LYS A 56 -20.09 -0.08 -7.27
N LEU A 57 -19.10 0.58 -7.86
CA LEU A 57 -18.75 0.39 -9.27
C LEU A 57 -17.97 -0.92 -9.48
N LEU A 58 -17.02 -1.19 -8.60
CA LEU A 58 -16.18 -2.39 -8.65
C LEU A 58 -17.00 -3.66 -8.44
N LEU A 59 -18.02 -3.62 -7.58
CA LEU A 59 -18.93 -4.74 -7.33
C LEU A 59 -19.82 -5.11 -8.53
N LYS A 60 -19.97 -4.22 -9.53
CA LYS A 60 -20.68 -4.54 -10.78
C LYS A 60 -19.87 -5.44 -11.71
N LEU A 61 -18.56 -5.46 -11.54
CA LEU A 61 -17.69 -6.32 -12.34
C LEU A 61 -17.66 -7.74 -11.76
N ARG A 62 -17.61 -8.73 -12.64
CA ARG A 62 -17.40 -10.13 -12.22
C ARG A 62 -16.04 -10.25 -11.54
N ALA A 63 -16.00 -10.96 -10.41
CA ALA A 63 -14.80 -11.08 -9.59
C ALA A 63 -13.59 -11.64 -10.37
N GLU A 64 -13.84 -12.59 -11.29
CA GLU A 64 -12.80 -13.19 -12.14
C GLU A 64 -12.17 -12.14 -13.08
N ILE A 65 -13.02 -11.33 -13.71
CA ILE A 65 -12.56 -10.27 -14.65
C ILE A 65 -11.86 -9.15 -13.88
N GLY A 66 -12.43 -8.76 -12.73
CA GLY A 66 -11.85 -7.75 -11.87
C GLY A 66 -10.47 -8.16 -11.34
N LEU A 67 -10.30 -9.42 -10.94
CA LEU A 67 -9.03 -9.97 -10.47
C LEU A 67 -7.98 -9.99 -11.60
N ALA A 68 -8.32 -10.55 -12.76
CA ALA A 68 -7.40 -10.60 -13.89
C ALA A 68 -7.03 -9.20 -14.39
N GLY A 69 -8.02 -8.31 -14.53
CA GLY A 69 -7.82 -6.94 -15.00
C GLY A 69 -6.96 -6.11 -14.05
N SER A 70 -7.24 -6.15 -12.74
CA SER A 70 -6.44 -5.41 -11.76
C SER A 70 -5.00 -5.93 -11.67
N PHE A 71 -4.80 -7.25 -11.76
CA PHE A 71 -3.45 -7.83 -11.77
C PHE A 71 -2.67 -7.47 -13.05
N LEU A 72 -3.32 -7.50 -14.20
CA LEU A 72 -2.70 -7.06 -15.46
C LEU A 72 -2.34 -5.58 -15.43
N LEU A 73 -3.21 -4.72 -14.88
CA LEU A 73 -2.90 -3.30 -14.68
C LEU A 73 -1.73 -3.11 -13.71
N PHE A 74 -1.66 -3.89 -12.62
CA PHE A 74 -0.50 -3.86 -11.74
C PHE A 74 0.80 -4.17 -12.50
N LEU A 75 0.81 -5.22 -13.32
CA LEU A 75 1.99 -5.58 -14.12
C LEU A 75 2.34 -4.48 -15.13
N LEU A 76 1.33 -3.89 -15.78
CA LEU A 76 1.53 -2.83 -16.76
C LEU A 76 2.15 -1.58 -16.15
N PHE A 77 1.71 -1.18 -14.95
CA PHE A 77 2.18 0.03 -14.26
C PHE A 77 3.36 -0.21 -13.32
N ARG A 78 3.86 -1.44 -13.21
CA ARG A 78 4.91 -1.78 -12.25
C ARG A 78 6.20 -0.96 -12.43
N ASN A 79 6.59 -0.69 -13.69
CA ASN A 79 7.80 0.06 -14.01
C ASN A 79 7.58 1.58 -14.11
N VAL A 80 6.40 2.08 -13.75
CA VAL A 80 6.07 3.51 -13.88
C VAL A 80 7.06 4.41 -13.14
N ASN A 81 7.57 3.96 -12.01
CA ASN A 81 8.56 4.71 -11.21
C ASN A 81 9.91 4.89 -11.93
N THR A 82 10.18 4.11 -12.94
CA THR A 82 11.44 4.16 -13.74
C THR A 82 11.26 4.84 -15.09
N GLY A 83 10.09 5.39 -15.37
CA GLY A 83 9.80 6.10 -16.61
C GLY A 83 9.22 5.25 -17.75
N TYR A 84 8.83 4.01 -17.46
CA TYR A 84 8.32 3.09 -18.47
C TYR A 84 7.00 2.44 -18.03
N LEU A 85 6.15 2.11 -19.00
CA LEU A 85 5.10 1.13 -18.81
C LEU A 85 5.68 -0.27 -19.03
N GLY A 86 5.29 -1.21 -18.15
CA GLY A 86 5.76 -2.60 -18.23
C GLY A 86 6.09 -3.20 -16.88
N SER A 87 6.73 -4.36 -16.89
CA SER A 87 7.09 -5.10 -15.68
C SER A 87 8.47 -5.74 -15.81
N GLY A 88 9.31 -5.59 -14.80
CA GLY A 88 10.67 -6.12 -14.78
C GLY A 88 11.51 -5.60 -15.94
N ASN A 89 12.06 -6.50 -16.76
CA ASN A 89 12.88 -6.14 -17.92
C ASN A 89 12.05 -5.75 -19.17
N TRP A 90 10.74 -5.87 -19.12
CA TRP A 90 9.86 -5.60 -20.27
C TRP A 90 9.35 -4.15 -20.19
N ASN A 91 10.02 -3.27 -20.92
CA ASN A 91 9.63 -1.88 -21.11
C ASN A 91 8.84 -1.75 -22.41
N ILE A 92 7.51 -1.56 -22.31
CA ILE A 92 6.60 -1.50 -23.45
C ILE A 92 6.63 -0.10 -24.05
N LEU A 93 6.54 0.95 -23.22
CA LEU A 93 6.44 2.33 -23.69
C LEU A 93 7.17 3.25 -22.68
N LYS A 94 7.98 4.18 -23.23
CA LYS A 94 8.56 5.26 -22.43
C LYS A 94 7.50 6.33 -22.15
N LEU A 95 7.41 6.75 -20.91
CA LEU A 95 6.48 7.80 -20.48
C LEU A 95 7.10 9.19 -20.69
N PRO A 96 6.28 10.22 -20.98
CA PRO A 96 6.74 11.60 -21.12
C PRO A 96 7.38 12.13 -19.84
N ASP A 97 8.50 12.83 -19.97
CA ASP A 97 9.27 13.37 -18.83
C ASP A 97 8.48 14.40 -18.01
N GLY A 98 7.48 15.08 -18.62
CA GLY A 98 6.62 16.04 -17.93
C GLY A 98 5.75 15.48 -16.80
N PHE A 99 5.59 14.15 -16.71
CA PHE A 99 4.92 13.53 -15.56
C PHE A 99 5.80 13.50 -14.29
N TYR A 100 7.12 13.68 -14.43
CA TYR A 100 8.13 13.51 -13.36
C TYR A 100 8.63 14.83 -12.79
N GLU A 101 7.74 15.84 -12.62
CA GLU A 101 8.15 17.22 -12.27
C GLU A 101 7.70 17.68 -10.88
N ASN A 102 6.70 17.04 -10.27
CA ASN A 102 6.12 17.54 -9.03
C ASN A 102 5.79 16.46 -8.00
N LEU A 103 5.52 16.87 -6.74
CA LEU A 103 5.22 15.97 -5.63
C LEU A 103 3.87 15.24 -5.79
N PHE A 104 2.90 15.83 -6.46
CA PHE A 104 1.61 15.17 -6.65
C PHE A 104 1.74 13.98 -7.62
N THR A 105 2.47 14.18 -8.72
CA THR A 105 2.76 13.08 -9.65
C THR A 105 3.69 12.06 -9.03
N THR A 106 4.63 12.49 -8.17
CA THR A 106 5.45 11.58 -7.35
C THR A 106 4.56 10.67 -6.49
N TYR A 107 3.56 11.22 -5.80
CA TYR A 107 2.62 10.41 -5.02
C TYR A 107 1.85 9.40 -5.90
N LEU A 108 1.47 9.79 -7.10
CA LEU A 108 0.77 8.89 -8.04
C LEU A 108 1.66 7.75 -8.55
N GLY A 109 2.96 7.97 -8.72
CA GLY A 109 3.87 6.94 -9.25
C GLY A 109 4.94 7.46 -10.20
N PHE A 110 5.03 8.79 -10.38
CA PHE A 110 5.98 9.44 -11.26
C PHE A 110 6.96 10.27 -10.44
N PRO A 111 7.99 9.67 -9.83
CA PRO A 111 8.89 10.36 -8.92
C PRO A 111 9.65 11.47 -9.64
N GLN A 112 9.58 12.68 -9.07
CA GLN A 112 10.34 13.82 -9.60
C GLN A 112 11.86 13.59 -9.50
N LYS A 113 12.63 14.21 -10.38
CA LYS A 113 14.09 14.09 -10.39
C LYS A 113 14.69 14.52 -9.05
N GLY A 114 15.54 13.66 -8.48
CA GLY A 114 16.15 13.91 -7.16
C GLY A 114 15.25 13.60 -5.97
N PHE A 115 14.04 13.04 -6.18
CA PHE A 115 13.21 12.57 -5.08
C PHE A 115 13.86 11.38 -4.38
N PHE A 116 13.92 11.45 -3.06
CA PHE A 116 14.39 10.37 -2.21
C PHE A 116 13.44 10.13 -1.05
N SER A 117 13.14 8.87 -0.81
CA SER A 117 12.41 8.38 0.36
C SER A 117 12.91 6.98 0.70
N ALA A 118 13.14 6.72 1.99
CA ALA A 118 13.61 5.42 2.47
C ALA A 118 12.55 4.32 2.32
N ASP A 119 11.26 4.69 2.35
CA ASP A 119 10.11 3.77 2.20
C ASP A 119 9.11 4.41 1.22
N TYR A 120 9.41 4.34 -0.07
CA TYR A 120 8.53 4.92 -1.10
C TYR A 120 7.64 3.87 -1.74
N PHE A 121 6.33 4.08 -1.58
CA PHE A 121 5.29 3.31 -2.24
C PHE A 121 4.35 4.23 -3.02
N SER A 122 4.47 4.21 -4.33
CA SER A 122 3.60 4.97 -5.23
C SER A 122 2.18 4.42 -5.30
N LEU A 123 1.21 5.28 -5.55
CA LEU A 123 -0.19 4.87 -5.55
C LEU A 123 -0.55 3.95 -6.72
N LEU A 124 -0.16 4.31 -7.95
CA LEU A 124 -0.66 3.65 -9.17
C LEU A 124 -0.40 2.14 -9.24
N PRO A 125 0.83 1.62 -9.19
CA PRO A 125 0.99 0.18 -9.31
C PRO A 125 0.37 -0.56 -8.11
N TRP A 126 0.57 -0.05 -6.91
CA TRP A 126 0.16 -0.75 -5.70
C TRP A 126 -1.35 -0.69 -5.43
N PHE A 127 -2.05 0.36 -5.91
CA PHE A 127 -3.51 0.40 -5.87
C PHE A 127 -4.14 -0.73 -6.68
N PHE A 128 -3.59 -1.06 -7.85
CA PHE A 128 -4.08 -2.19 -8.63
C PHE A 128 -3.82 -3.53 -7.94
N LEU A 129 -2.69 -3.68 -7.24
CA LEU A 129 -2.44 -4.87 -6.43
C LEU A 129 -3.42 -4.95 -5.24
N PHE A 130 -3.76 -3.82 -4.64
CA PHE A 130 -4.77 -3.75 -3.59
C PHE A 130 -6.16 -4.18 -4.12
N LEU A 131 -6.54 -3.73 -5.32
CA LEU A 131 -7.77 -4.17 -5.99
C LEU A 131 -7.74 -5.67 -6.33
N THR A 132 -6.60 -6.22 -6.71
CA THR A 132 -6.43 -7.66 -6.91
C THR A 132 -6.77 -8.43 -5.63
N GLY A 133 -6.30 -7.96 -4.47
CA GLY A 133 -6.66 -8.52 -3.17
C GLY A 133 -8.16 -8.38 -2.82
N PHE A 134 -8.80 -7.27 -3.25
CA PHE A 134 -10.24 -7.05 -3.09
C PHE A 134 -11.06 -8.08 -3.89
N TYR A 135 -10.74 -8.26 -5.18
CA TYR A 135 -11.43 -9.23 -6.02
C TYR A 135 -11.14 -10.68 -5.65
N LEU A 136 -9.92 -10.97 -5.20
CA LEU A 136 -9.57 -12.28 -4.68
C LEU A 136 -10.45 -12.67 -3.49
N TYR A 137 -10.71 -11.73 -2.57
CA TYR A 137 -11.63 -11.97 -1.46
C TYR A 137 -13.03 -12.35 -1.96
N GLN A 138 -13.57 -11.60 -2.93
CA GLN A 138 -14.90 -11.88 -3.48
C GLN A 138 -14.96 -13.24 -4.16
N LEU A 139 -13.90 -13.64 -4.84
CA LEU A 139 -13.82 -14.95 -5.50
C LEU A 139 -13.78 -16.09 -4.49
N VAL A 140 -13.01 -15.94 -3.41
CA VAL A 140 -12.94 -16.91 -2.31
C VAL A 140 -14.29 -17.01 -1.59
N GLN A 141 -14.97 -15.87 -1.37
CA GLN A 141 -16.30 -15.84 -0.75
C GLN A 141 -17.35 -16.54 -1.65
N LYS A 142 -17.35 -16.24 -2.94
CA LYS A 142 -18.26 -16.82 -3.92
C LYS A 142 -18.14 -18.35 -3.99
N ASN A 143 -16.92 -18.86 -3.87
CA ASN A 143 -16.65 -20.30 -3.95
C ASN A 143 -16.76 -21.03 -2.59
N HIS A 144 -17.33 -20.40 -1.56
CA HIS A 144 -17.47 -20.96 -0.21
C HIS A 144 -16.16 -21.49 0.39
N MET A 145 -15.01 -20.97 -0.05
CA MET A 145 -13.69 -21.39 0.43
C MET A 145 -13.28 -20.72 1.75
N MET A 146 -14.07 -19.75 2.24
CA MET A 146 -13.75 -18.99 3.46
C MET A 146 -13.59 -19.88 4.68
N GLU A 147 -14.54 -20.81 4.90
CA GLU A 147 -14.50 -21.74 6.04
C GLU A 147 -13.26 -22.62 6.01
N LYS A 148 -12.86 -23.07 4.82
CA LYS A 148 -11.69 -23.93 4.62
C LYS A 148 -10.37 -23.21 4.83
N LEU A 149 -10.28 -21.94 4.40
CA LEU A 149 -9.09 -21.10 4.54
C LEU A 149 -8.90 -20.55 5.96
N PHE A 150 -10.01 -20.26 6.67
CA PHE A 150 -9.97 -19.64 8.01
C PHE A 150 -10.38 -20.62 9.14
N SER A 151 -10.42 -21.92 8.88
CA SER A 151 -10.65 -22.94 9.90
C SER A 151 -9.49 -23.04 10.91
N TRP A 152 -8.29 -22.66 10.51
CA TRP A 152 -7.11 -22.66 11.37
C TRP A 152 -7.07 -21.41 12.24
N ARG A 153 -7.41 -21.55 13.51
CA ARG A 153 -7.24 -20.51 14.53
C ARG A 153 -5.93 -20.77 15.27
N VAL A 154 -4.95 -19.89 15.07
CA VAL A 154 -3.72 -19.92 15.84
C VAL A 154 -3.89 -18.98 17.04
N PRO A 155 -3.85 -19.49 18.30
CA PRO A 155 -4.01 -18.69 19.50
C PRO A 155 -2.95 -17.56 19.51
N GLY A 156 -3.37 -16.34 19.85
CA GLY A 156 -2.48 -15.18 19.93
C GLY A 156 -2.35 -14.34 18.67
N PHE A 157 -2.61 -14.90 17.47
CA PHE A 157 -2.58 -14.11 16.23
C PHE A 157 -3.67 -13.05 16.17
N ASP A 158 -4.79 -13.26 16.84
CA ASP A 158 -5.86 -12.25 16.95
C ASP A 158 -5.39 -10.98 17.65
N VAL A 159 -4.55 -11.11 18.69
CA VAL A 159 -3.99 -9.97 19.43
C VAL A 159 -3.00 -9.21 18.56
N ILE A 160 -2.08 -9.90 17.88
CA ILE A 160 -1.11 -9.32 16.95
C ILE A 160 -1.83 -8.61 15.82
N GLY A 161 -2.87 -9.23 15.24
CA GLY A 161 -3.68 -8.62 14.18
C GLY A 161 -4.38 -7.33 14.59
N ARG A 162 -4.94 -7.29 15.81
CA ARG A 162 -5.60 -6.08 16.34
C ARG A 162 -4.62 -4.92 16.58
N HIS A 163 -3.38 -5.22 16.94
CA HIS A 163 -2.35 -4.24 17.24
C HIS A 163 -1.33 -4.06 16.11
N SER A 164 -1.59 -4.61 14.92
CA SER A 164 -0.65 -4.60 13.80
C SER A 164 -0.15 -3.20 13.42
N LEU A 165 -1.02 -2.19 13.43
CA LEU A 165 -0.64 -0.81 13.17
C LEU A 165 0.30 -0.27 14.24
N LEU A 166 0.02 -0.52 15.51
CA LEU A 166 0.87 -0.11 16.64
C LEU A 166 2.25 -0.78 16.56
N ILE A 167 2.26 -2.10 16.29
CA ILE A 167 3.49 -2.87 16.10
C ILE A 167 4.30 -2.29 14.94
N TYR A 168 3.65 -1.98 13.83
CA TYR A 168 4.29 -1.33 12.68
C TYR A 168 4.88 0.04 13.03
N LEU A 169 4.18 0.86 13.81
CA LEU A 169 4.66 2.18 14.21
C LEU A 169 5.85 2.09 15.18
N LEU A 170 5.86 1.10 16.07
CA LEU A 170 6.88 0.96 17.11
C LEU A 170 8.13 0.20 16.64
N HIS A 171 8.04 -0.64 15.59
CA HIS A 171 9.20 -1.45 15.20
C HIS A 171 10.39 -0.61 14.74
N GLN A 172 10.16 0.47 13.99
CA GLN A 172 11.25 1.33 13.51
C GLN A 172 12.00 2.05 14.64
N PRO A 173 11.31 2.77 15.57
CA PRO A 173 11.97 3.34 16.74
C PRO A 173 12.68 2.29 17.63
N ALA A 174 12.08 1.09 17.78
CA ALA A 174 12.67 0.02 18.56
C ALA A 174 13.97 -0.49 17.92
N VAL A 175 13.96 -0.78 16.62
CA VAL A 175 15.16 -1.22 15.88
C VAL A 175 16.26 -0.15 15.93
N PHE A 176 15.88 1.12 15.73
CA PHE A 176 16.82 2.24 15.84
C PHE A 176 17.43 2.35 17.23
N GLY A 177 16.60 2.29 18.28
CA GLY A 177 17.07 2.33 19.66
C GLY A 177 18.01 1.17 20.01
N ILE A 178 17.70 -0.04 19.57
CA ILE A 178 18.56 -1.22 19.75
C ILE A 178 19.88 -1.05 18.99
N SER A 179 19.83 -0.61 17.73
CA SER A 179 21.03 -0.35 16.91
C SER A 179 21.92 0.71 17.55
N TRP A 180 21.32 1.78 18.06
CA TRP A 180 22.07 2.83 18.76
C TRP A 180 22.74 2.32 20.04
N MET A 181 22.03 1.49 20.82
CA MET A 181 22.60 0.88 22.04
C MET A 181 23.74 -0.11 21.74
N LEU A 182 23.63 -0.87 20.65
CA LEU A 182 24.62 -1.91 20.31
C LEU A 182 25.86 -1.33 19.62
N PHE A 183 25.69 -0.33 18.78
CA PHE A 183 26.75 0.19 17.92
C PHE A 183 27.22 1.61 18.29
N GLN A 184 26.56 2.27 19.25
CA GLN A 184 26.85 3.67 19.65
C GLN A 184 26.97 4.64 18.45
N ILE A 185 26.13 4.42 17.45
CA ILE A 185 26.08 5.20 16.22
C ILE A 185 25.20 6.44 16.43
#